data_35ac961253414f2c2c4b00ff32b036c2
#
_entry.id   35ac961253414f2c2c4b00ff32b036c2
#
_cell.length_a   1.000
_cell.length_b   1.000
_cell.length_c   1.000
_cell.angle_alpha   90.00
_cell.angle_beta   90.00
_cell.angle_gamma   90.00
#
_symmetry.space_group_name_H-M   'P 1'
#
loop_
_entity.id
_entity.type
_entity.pdbx_description
1 polymer ?
#
loop_
_entity_poly.entity_id
_entity_poly.type
_entity_poly.pdbx_seq_one_letter_code
_entity_poly.pdbx_strand_id
1 'polypeptide(L)'
;SFETITTPDPGQNFADQNLRFFPRSVTLPPNEAQVVKVQLLKTSELAPGEYRSHFYFRSVPKAKPLGEKETVKDSTSISVTLTPIFGITIPAIIRIGESNTFVSLSGLKLEVSDDGTPAFGLTFNRNGNFSVYGDLTVDHVSPQGKVTRVGMANGISVYTPNADRHFQFNLNKTAGVDYKSGKLLVAFSSSSDVKPAKLADGELVLQ
;
A
#
# COMPACT_ATOMS: atom_id res chain seq x y z
N SER A 1 16.67 5.23 6.48
CA SER A 1 17.11 3.93 6.99
C SER A 1 15.88 3.15 7.45
N PHE A 2 15.91 1.83 7.30
CA PHE A 2 14.90 0.94 7.86
C PHE A 2 15.25 0.68 9.32
N GLU A 3 14.36 1.03 10.22
CA GLU A 3 14.51 0.76 11.65
C GLU A 3 13.55 -0.31 12.10
N THR A 4 14.01 -1.20 12.97
CA THR A 4 13.16 -2.21 13.58
C THR A 4 12.32 -1.58 14.68
N ILE A 5 11.01 -1.58 14.51
CA ILE A 5 10.07 -1.13 15.54
C ILE A 5 9.78 -2.34 16.45
N THR A 6 10.10 -2.22 17.72
CA THR A 6 9.89 -3.30 18.72
C THR A 6 8.64 -3.10 19.56
N THR A 7 8.13 -1.88 19.62
CA THR A 7 6.92 -1.54 20.39
C THR A 7 5.83 -1.09 19.42
N PRO A 8 4.67 -1.77 19.40
CA PRO A 8 3.57 -1.38 18.52
C PRO A 8 2.94 -0.06 18.97
N ASP A 9 2.46 0.72 18.01
CA ASP A 9 1.59 1.86 18.30
C ASP A 9 0.25 1.38 18.90
N PRO A 10 -0.51 2.24 19.60
CA PRO A 10 -1.81 1.89 20.13
C PRO A 10 -2.74 1.29 19.06
N GLY A 11 -3.27 0.10 19.29
CA GLY A 11 -4.13 -0.62 18.36
C GLY A 11 -3.40 -1.39 17.23
N GLN A 12 -2.07 -1.35 17.17
CA GLN A 12 -1.29 -2.23 16.31
C GLN A 12 -0.99 -3.57 17.00
N ASN A 13 -1.03 -4.65 16.23
CA ASN A 13 -0.54 -5.96 16.66
C ASN A 13 0.51 -6.45 15.67
N PHE A 14 1.66 -6.90 16.19
CA PHE A 14 2.73 -7.43 15.34
C PHE A 14 2.53 -8.91 15.06
N ALA A 15 2.81 -9.33 13.83
CA ALA A 15 2.68 -10.70 13.36
C ALA A 15 3.98 -11.51 13.50
N ASP A 16 5.14 -10.87 13.70
CA ASP A 16 6.48 -11.47 13.64
C ASP A 16 6.68 -12.61 14.62
N GLN A 17 6.15 -12.51 15.85
CA GLN A 17 6.25 -13.56 16.87
C GLN A 17 5.47 -14.83 16.49
N ASN A 18 4.48 -14.71 15.60
CA ASN A 18 3.65 -15.80 15.13
C ASN A 18 4.08 -16.34 13.77
N LEU A 19 5.19 -15.85 13.24
CA LEU A 19 5.71 -16.23 11.94
C LEU A 19 7.10 -16.86 12.06
N ARG A 20 7.27 -18.01 11.42
CA ARG A 20 8.57 -18.64 11.23
C ARG A 20 8.81 -18.80 9.74
N PHE A 21 10.00 -18.50 9.27
CA PHE A 21 10.36 -18.64 7.84
C PHE A 21 11.72 -19.30 7.67
N PHE A 22 11.88 -19.99 6.55
CA PHE A 22 13.09 -20.71 6.17
C PHE A 22 13.20 -20.82 4.64
N PRO A 23 14.41 -20.66 4.06
CA PRO A 23 15.68 -20.29 4.69
C PRO A 23 15.75 -18.79 5.08
N ARG A 24 16.63 -18.45 6.02
CA ARG A 24 16.88 -17.06 6.44
C ARG A 24 17.94 -16.36 5.60
N SER A 25 18.76 -17.14 4.92
CA SER A 25 19.80 -16.64 4.02
C SER A 25 20.02 -17.66 2.90
N VAL A 26 20.30 -17.17 1.72
CA VAL A 26 20.52 -18.00 0.52
C VAL A 26 21.48 -17.28 -0.41
N THR A 27 22.33 -18.05 -1.11
CA THR A 27 23.13 -17.56 -2.23
C THR A 27 22.48 -18.08 -3.50
N LEU A 28 22.04 -17.16 -4.35
CA LEU A 28 21.38 -17.48 -5.62
C LEU A 28 22.32 -17.22 -6.79
N PRO A 29 22.62 -18.21 -7.63
CA PRO A 29 23.19 -17.98 -8.95
C PRO A 29 22.27 -17.12 -9.85
N PRO A 30 22.79 -16.55 -10.93
CA PRO A 30 21.97 -15.83 -11.90
C PRO A 30 20.83 -16.70 -12.44
N ASN A 31 19.63 -16.12 -12.54
CA ASN A 31 18.39 -16.76 -13.03
C ASN A 31 17.87 -17.95 -12.18
N GLU A 32 18.35 -18.12 -10.96
CA GLU A 32 17.77 -19.08 -10.04
C GLU A 32 16.72 -18.45 -9.10
N ALA A 33 15.75 -19.28 -8.70
CA ALA A 33 14.70 -18.91 -7.76
C ALA A 33 14.79 -19.77 -6.50
N GLN A 34 14.44 -19.18 -5.36
CA GLN A 34 14.36 -19.85 -4.08
C GLN A 34 12.99 -19.63 -3.45
N VAL A 35 12.38 -20.73 -3.04
CA VAL A 35 11.15 -20.67 -2.25
C VAL A 35 11.49 -20.46 -0.77
N VAL A 36 10.92 -19.41 -0.17
CA VAL A 36 10.94 -19.21 1.28
C VAL A 36 9.63 -19.74 1.85
N LYS A 37 9.72 -20.74 2.70
CA LYS A 37 8.56 -21.30 3.40
C LYS A 37 8.25 -20.44 4.61
N VAL A 38 6.97 -20.06 4.76
CA VAL A 38 6.47 -19.32 5.93
C VAL A 38 5.47 -20.19 6.66
N GLN A 39 5.66 -20.33 7.96
CA GLN A 39 4.79 -21.08 8.86
C GLN A 39 4.16 -20.15 9.90
N LEU A 40 2.86 -20.26 10.04
CA LEU A 40 2.10 -19.61 11.10
C LEU A 40 2.11 -20.47 12.36
N LEU A 41 2.41 -19.84 13.51
CA LEU A 41 2.54 -20.51 14.81
C LEU A 41 1.51 -19.94 15.79
N LYS A 42 1.07 -20.79 16.74
CA LYS A 42 0.29 -20.38 17.92
C LYS A 42 -0.99 -19.59 17.61
N THR A 43 -1.69 -19.94 16.58
CA THR A 43 -2.91 -19.24 16.15
C THR A 43 -4.03 -19.27 17.18
N SER A 44 -4.08 -20.33 17.99
CA SER A 44 -5.09 -20.49 19.07
C SER A 44 -4.88 -19.53 20.25
N GLU A 45 -3.71 -18.93 20.36
CA GLU A 45 -3.36 -17.96 21.40
C GLU A 45 -3.67 -16.51 20.98
N LEU A 46 -3.99 -16.29 19.68
CA LEU A 46 -4.23 -14.96 19.15
C LEU A 46 -5.69 -14.53 19.35
N ALA A 47 -5.87 -13.34 19.89
CA ALA A 47 -7.18 -12.71 19.97
C ALA A 47 -7.72 -12.37 18.56
N PRO A 48 -9.05 -12.30 18.37
CA PRO A 48 -9.62 -11.82 17.12
C PRO A 48 -9.10 -10.43 16.74
N GLY A 49 -8.67 -10.27 15.49
CA GLY A 49 -8.10 -9.03 14.99
C GLY A 49 -7.10 -9.24 13.87
N GLU A 50 -6.45 -8.15 13.45
CA GLU A 50 -5.43 -8.15 12.42
C GLU A 50 -4.05 -7.90 13.03
N TYR A 51 -3.09 -8.74 12.65
CA TYR A 51 -1.69 -8.69 13.04
C TYR A 51 -0.85 -8.43 11.80
N ARG A 52 0.13 -7.52 11.87
CA ARG A 52 0.89 -7.09 10.71
C ARG A 52 2.37 -6.95 11.03
N SER A 53 3.20 -7.46 10.13
CA SER A 53 4.64 -7.27 10.09
C SER A 53 5.13 -7.26 8.64
N HIS A 54 6.42 -7.13 8.41
CA HIS A 54 6.99 -7.14 7.06
C HIS A 54 8.15 -8.12 7.00
N PHE A 55 8.21 -8.92 5.94
CA PHE A 55 9.43 -9.60 5.55
C PHE A 55 10.32 -8.60 4.84
N TYR A 56 11.53 -8.43 5.33
CA TYR A 56 12.54 -7.61 4.70
C TYR A 56 13.63 -8.49 4.09
N PHE A 57 13.67 -8.54 2.77
CA PHE A 57 14.70 -9.23 2.00
C PHE A 57 15.75 -8.21 1.57
N ARG A 58 17.00 -8.47 1.88
CA ARG A 58 18.09 -7.57 1.50
C ARG A 58 19.27 -8.31 0.93
N SER A 59 20.00 -7.67 0.02
CA SER A 59 21.29 -8.16 -0.41
C SER A 59 22.30 -8.05 0.73
N VAL A 60 23.13 -9.09 0.88
CA VAL A 60 24.27 -9.08 1.83
C VAL A 60 25.53 -8.89 0.99
N PRO A 61 26.23 -7.75 1.11
CA PRO A 61 27.49 -7.55 0.42
C PRO A 61 28.48 -8.66 0.79
N LYS A 62 29.27 -9.12 -0.18
CA LYS A 62 30.38 -10.04 0.11
C LYS A 62 31.34 -9.33 1.03
N ALA A 63 31.64 -9.91 2.19
CA ALA A 63 32.69 -9.42 3.06
C ALA A 63 34.03 -9.52 2.32
N LYS A 64 34.83 -8.46 2.32
CA LYS A 64 36.22 -8.54 1.86
C LYS A 64 36.98 -9.42 2.84
N PRO A 65 37.88 -10.30 2.38
CA PRO A 65 38.72 -11.09 3.26
C PRO A 65 39.54 -10.18 4.19
N LEU A 66 39.66 -10.57 5.45
CA LEU A 66 40.51 -9.88 6.41
C LEU A 66 41.96 -9.86 5.88
N GLY A 67 42.50 -8.66 5.65
CA GLY A 67 43.87 -8.48 5.16
C GLY A 67 44.00 -8.07 3.69
N GLU A 68 42.92 -8.01 2.94
CA GLU A 68 42.93 -7.41 1.62
C GLU A 68 43.16 -5.90 1.74
N LYS A 69 44.40 -5.48 1.54
CA LYS A 69 44.75 -4.06 1.56
C LYS A 69 44.12 -3.37 0.37
N GLU A 70 43.33 -2.34 0.63
CA GLU A 70 42.97 -1.43 -0.45
C GLU A 70 44.27 -0.85 -1.03
N THR A 71 44.51 -1.11 -2.30
CA THR A 71 45.61 -0.45 -3.02
C THR A 71 45.25 1.03 -3.12
N VAL A 72 45.68 1.82 -2.13
CA VAL A 72 45.65 3.28 -2.20
C VAL A 72 46.60 3.66 -3.34
N LYS A 73 46.04 4.00 -4.49
CA LYS A 73 46.84 4.34 -5.69
C LYS A 73 47.54 5.68 -5.57
N ASP A 74 47.17 6.50 -4.63
CA ASP A 74 47.79 7.81 -4.41
C ASP A 74 47.42 8.35 -3.02
N SER A 75 48.40 8.82 -2.26
CA SER A 75 48.23 9.39 -0.91
C SER A 75 47.61 10.79 -0.91
N THR A 76 47.34 11.35 -2.08
CA THR A 76 46.78 12.70 -2.26
C THR A 76 45.30 12.72 -2.67
N SER A 77 44.69 11.58 -2.90
CA SER A 77 43.29 11.49 -3.30
C SER A 77 42.41 10.80 -2.25
N ILE A 78 41.28 11.44 -1.89
CA ILE A 78 40.25 10.82 -1.07
C ILE A 78 39.41 9.92 -2.00
N SER A 79 39.46 8.59 -1.80
CA SER A 79 38.60 7.68 -2.52
C SER A 79 37.39 7.29 -1.65
N VAL A 80 36.18 7.37 -2.21
CA VAL A 80 34.95 6.94 -1.58
C VAL A 80 34.43 5.72 -2.33
N THR A 81 34.29 4.60 -1.62
CA THR A 81 33.67 3.37 -2.17
C THR A 81 32.24 3.26 -1.68
N LEU A 82 31.27 3.34 -2.59
CA LEU A 82 29.87 3.13 -2.29
C LEU A 82 29.47 1.68 -2.58
N THR A 83 28.95 1.00 -1.58
CA THR A 83 28.39 -0.35 -1.73
C THR A 83 26.86 -0.26 -1.64
N PRO A 84 26.14 -0.40 -2.76
CA PRO A 84 24.67 -0.35 -2.72
C PRO A 84 24.12 -1.62 -2.06
N ILE A 85 23.16 -1.45 -1.17
CA ILE A 85 22.40 -2.53 -0.55
C ILE A 85 20.96 -2.42 -1.05
N PHE A 86 20.54 -3.40 -1.84
CA PHE A 86 19.17 -3.50 -2.34
C PHE A 86 18.31 -4.28 -1.35
N GLY A 87 17.10 -3.80 -1.12
CA GLY A 87 16.15 -4.47 -0.26
C GLY A 87 14.71 -4.30 -0.74
N ILE A 88 13.88 -5.31 -0.46
CA ILE A 88 12.46 -5.32 -0.73
C ILE A 88 11.70 -5.75 0.51
N THR A 89 10.55 -5.12 0.77
CA THR A 89 9.66 -5.49 1.87
C THR A 89 8.35 -6.04 1.34
N ILE A 90 7.89 -7.13 1.96
CA ILE A 90 6.61 -7.78 1.65
C ILE A 90 5.79 -7.81 2.94
N PRO A 91 4.56 -7.26 2.96
CA PRO A 91 3.72 -7.32 4.14
C PRO A 91 3.29 -8.75 4.47
N ALA A 92 3.28 -9.08 5.75
CA ALA A 92 2.70 -10.29 6.32
C ALA A 92 1.50 -9.90 7.18
N ILE A 93 0.32 -10.38 6.84
CA ILE A 93 -0.93 -10.06 7.51
C ILE A 93 -1.59 -11.35 7.98
N ILE A 94 -1.85 -11.45 9.29
CA ILE A 94 -2.61 -12.54 9.92
C ILE A 94 -3.96 -11.96 10.33
N ARG A 95 -5.05 -12.64 9.98
CA ARG A 95 -6.41 -12.26 10.38
C ARG A 95 -7.02 -13.40 11.16
N ILE A 96 -7.50 -13.11 12.38
CA ILE A 96 -8.11 -14.06 13.30
C ILE A 96 -9.55 -13.63 13.56
N GLY A 97 -10.47 -14.60 13.43
CA GLY A 97 -11.90 -14.36 13.59
C GLY A 97 -12.57 -13.79 12.35
N GLU A 98 -13.81 -13.34 12.52
CA GLU A 98 -14.61 -12.76 11.43
C GLU A 98 -14.42 -11.24 11.34
N SER A 99 -14.61 -10.71 10.14
CA SER A 99 -14.54 -9.26 9.90
C SER A 99 -15.83 -8.59 10.33
N ASN A 100 -15.71 -7.56 11.17
CA ASN A 100 -16.76 -6.57 11.41
C ASN A 100 -16.38 -5.21 10.82
N THR A 101 -15.50 -5.21 9.83
CA THR A 101 -14.95 -3.99 9.25
C THR A 101 -15.94 -3.35 8.30
N PHE A 102 -16.08 -2.05 8.44
CA PHE A 102 -16.91 -1.18 7.63
C PHE A 102 -16.08 -0.01 7.12
N VAL A 103 -16.36 0.45 5.90
CA VAL A 103 -15.74 1.64 5.31
C VAL A 103 -16.80 2.55 4.71
N SER A 104 -16.61 3.86 4.84
CA SER A 104 -17.42 4.88 4.18
C SER A 104 -16.52 5.96 3.58
N LEU A 105 -17.08 6.74 2.66
CA LEU A 105 -16.40 7.86 2.01
C LEU A 105 -16.97 9.18 2.50
N SER A 106 -16.09 10.16 2.73
CA SER A 106 -16.49 11.52 3.11
C SER A 106 -15.52 12.56 2.53
N GLY A 107 -15.87 13.85 2.67
CA GLY A 107 -15.01 14.95 2.23
C GLY A 107 -14.67 14.90 0.74
N LEU A 108 -15.63 14.44 -0.09
CA LEU A 108 -15.47 14.39 -1.53
C LEU A 108 -15.32 15.82 -2.05
N LYS A 109 -14.25 16.07 -2.80
CA LYS A 109 -13.98 17.39 -3.40
C LYS A 109 -13.31 17.25 -4.76
N LEU A 110 -13.60 18.20 -5.63
CA LEU A 110 -12.95 18.39 -6.90
C LEU A 110 -12.24 19.75 -6.90
N GLU A 111 -10.97 19.74 -7.20
CA GLU A 111 -10.17 20.94 -7.38
C GLU A 111 -9.64 20.94 -8.83
N VAL A 112 -9.64 22.08 -9.49
CA VAL A 112 -9.08 22.20 -10.83
C VAL A 112 -7.88 23.14 -10.73
N SER A 113 -6.70 22.63 -11.03
CA SER A 113 -5.46 23.41 -11.00
C SER A 113 -5.44 24.46 -12.13
N ASP A 114 -4.53 25.42 -12.04
CA ASP A 114 -4.38 26.52 -13.03
C ASP A 114 -4.12 26.00 -14.45
N ASP A 115 -3.48 24.84 -14.59
CA ASP A 115 -3.26 24.16 -15.87
C ASP A 115 -4.49 23.38 -16.38
N GLY A 116 -5.61 23.49 -15.66
CA GLY A 116 -6.86 22.80 -15.96
C GLY A 116 -6.86 21.30 -15.62
N THR A 117 -5.93 20.81 -14.79
CA THR A 117 -5.93 19.40 -14.36
C THR A 117 -6.91 19.21 -13.20
N PRO A 118 -7.95 18.35 -13.36
CA PRO A 118 -8.88 18.07 -12.28
C PRO A 118 -8.24 17.10 -11.28
N ALA A 119 -8.24 17.46 -10.00
CA ALA A 119 -7.79 16.64 -8.89
C ALA A 119 -8.97 16.30 -7.98
N PHE A 120 -9.18 15.03 -7.72
CA PHE A 120 -10.27 14.54 -6.88
C PHE A 120 -9.73 14.08 -5.54
N GLY A 121 -10.30 14.62 -4.46
CA GLY A 121 -9.95 14.30 -3.09
C GLY A 121 -11.11 13.70 -2.32
N LEU A 122 -10.80 12.80 -1.38
CA LEU A 122 -11.76 12.20 -0.46
C LEU A 122 -11.08 11.67 0.79
N THR A 123 -11.88 11.31 1.77
CA THR A 123 -11.45 10.61 2.98
C THR A 123 -12.15 9.26 3.05
N PHE A 124 -11.37 8.19 3.18
CA PHE A 124 -11.86 6.88 3.57
C PHE A 124 -11.97 6.86 5.10
N ASN A 125 -13.13 6.52 5.63
CA ASN A 125 -13.35 6.31 7.06
C ASN A 125 -13.54 4.81 7.30
N ARG A 126 -12.64 4.22 8.09
CA ARG A 126 -12.64 2.78 8.41
C ARG A 126 -13.00 2.58 9.88
N ASN A 127 -13.83 1.58 10.15
CA ASN A 127 -14.12 1.10 11.49
C ASN A 127 -14.04 -0.43 11.50
N GLY A 128 -13.81 -1.04 12.67
CA GLY A 128 -13.76 -2.49 12.82
C GLY A 128 -12.34 -3.05 12.93
N ASN A 129 -12.24 -4.36 12.90
CA ASN A 129 -11.08 -5.13 13.32
C ASN A 129 -10.05 -5.43 12.22
N PHE A 130 -10.38 -5.23 10.93
CA PHE A 130 -9.48 -5.53 9.82
C PHE A 130 -9.21 -4.30 8.96
N SER A 131 -8.09 -4.32 8.26
CA SER A 131 -7.78 -3.38 7.18
C SER A 131 -8.69 -3.63 5.98
N VAL A 132 -9.00 -2.56 5.24
CA VAL A 132 -9.68 -2.65 3.93
C VAL A 132 -8.67 -2.44 2.81
N TYR A 133 -8.91 -3.11 1.69
CA TYR A 133 -8.11 -3.02 0.48
C TYR A 133 -9.02 -3.10 -0.74
N GLY A 134 -8.84 -2.20 -1.69
CA GLY A 134 -9.70 -2.16 -2.86
C GLY A 134 -9.27 -1.15 -3.91
N ASP A 135 -10.12 -1.00 -4.92
CA ASP A 135 -9.93 -0.12 -6.06
C ASP A 135 -11.01 0.95 -6.06
N LEU A 136 -10.58 2.18 -6.29
CA LEU A 136 -11.44 3.35 -6.37
C LEU A 136 -11.70 3.68 -7.82
N THR A 137 -12.97 3.93 -8.15
CA THR A 137 -13.39 4.40 -9.47
C THR A 137 -14.19 5.68 -9.35
N VAL A 138 -14.03 6.58 -10.32
CA VAL A 138 -14.78 7.83 -10.41
C VAL A 138 -15.38 7.95 -11.80
N ASP A 139 -16.70 8.08 -11.85
CA ASP A 139 -17.47 8.27 -13.07
C ASP A 139 -18.12 9.66 -13.06
N HIS A 140 -17.96 10.40 -14.13
CA HIS A 140 -18.69 11.64 -14.38
C HIS A 140 -20.03 11.33 -15.04
N VAL A 141 -21.11 11.88 -14.49
CA VAL A 141 -22.45 11.83 -15.07
C VAL A 141 -22.84 13.23 -15.52
N SER A 142 -22.96 13.41 -16.82
CA SER A 142 -23.37 14.70 -17.38
C SER A 142 -24.83 15.04 -17.00
N PRO A 143 -25.28 16.30 -17.14
CA PRO A 143 -26.68 16.67 -16.93
C PRO A 143 -27.67 15.90 -17.81
N GLN A 144 -27.21 15.38 -18.95
CA GLN A 144 -28.02 14.54 -19.88
C GLN A 144 -27.97 13.05 -19.53
N GLY A 145 -27.30 12.66 -18.43
CA GLY A 145 -27.23 11.29 -17.95
C GLY A 145 -26.13 10.44 -18.61
N LYS A 146 -25.25 11.00 -19.44
CA LYS A 146 -24.11 10.26 -20.00
C LYS A 146 -23.09 9.96 -18.92
N VAL A 147 -22.75 8.70 -18.74
CA VAL A 147 -21.72 8.23 -17.79
C VAL A 147 -20.38 8.06 -18.49
N THR A 148 -19.32 8.64 -17.91
CA THR A 148 -17.95 8.56 -18.45
C THR A 148 -16.99 8.29 -17.33
N ARG A 149 -16.17 7.20 -17.40
CA ARG A 149 -15.10 6.94 -16.45
C ARG A 149 -14.01 8.00 -16.56
N VAL A 150 -13.77 8.73 -15.49
CA VAL A 150 -12.79 9.83 -15.43
C VAL A 150 -11.61 9.57 -14.51
N GLY A 151 -11.71 8.57 -13.65
CA GLY A 151 -10.61 8.22 -12.77
C GLY A 151 -10.69 6.80 -12.25
N MET A 152 -9.51 6.23 -11.99
CA MET A 152 -9.34 4.93 -11.32
C MET A 152 -8.03 4.94 -10.54
N ALA A 153 -8.07 4.44 -9.31
CA ALA A 153 -6.90 4.23 -8.49
C ALA A 153 -6.97 2.85 -7.85
N ASN A 154 -6.01 2.00 -8.19
CA ASN A 154 -5.97 0.61 -7.73
C ASN A 154 -5.16 0.47 -6.46
N GLY A 155 -5.47 -0.54 -5.66
CA GLY A 155 -4.66 -0.93 -4.52
C GLY A 155 -4.72 0.04 -3.34
N ILE A 156 -5.84 0.73 -3.16
CA ILE A 156 -6.04 1.61 -2.01
C ILE A 156 -6.28 0.77 -0.77
N SER A 157 -5.57 1.09 0.30
CA SER A 157 -5.73 0.40 1.59
C SER A 157 -5.94 1.40 2.72
N VAL A 158 -6.79 1.07 3.69
CA VAL A 158 -6.82 1.72 5.01
C VAL A 158 -6.49 0.67 6.04
N TYR A 159 -5.29 0.78 6.58
CA TYR A 159 -4.75 -0.23 7.49
C TYR A 159 -5.16 0.04 8.94
N THR A 160 -5.37 -1.04 9.70
CA THR A 160 -5.42 -0.97 11.16
C THR A 160 -4.10 -0.39 11.70
N PRO A 161 -4.11 0.46 12.76
CA PRO A 161 -5.27 0.94 13.52
C PRO A 161 -5.92 2.20 12.93
N ASN A 162 -5.47 2.71 11.78
CA ASN A 162 -5.93 3.97 11.24
C ASN A 162 -7.44 3.95 11.02
N ALA A 163 -8.13 4.96 11.56
CA ALA A 163 -9.57 5.14 11.39
C ALA A 163 -9.90 5.83 10.06
N ASP A 164 -8.99 6.66 9.55
CA ASP A 164 -9.19 7.42 8.32
C ASP A 164 -7.94 7.42 7.43
N ARG A 165 -8.17 7.73 6.16
CA ARG A 165 -7.12 7.98 5.17
C ARG A 165 -7.58 9.05 4.19
N HIS A 166 -6.89 10.19 4.16
CA HIS A 166 -7.05 11.17 3.10
C HIS A 166 -6.36 10.70 1.83
N PHE A 167 -7.05 10.84 0.71
CA PHE A 167 -6.54 10.43 -0.57
C PHE A 167 -6.91 11.44 -1.65
N GLN A 168 -5.96 11.74 -2.54
CA GLN A 168 -6.16 12.65 -3.66
C GLN A 168 -5.42 12.12 -4.88
N PHE A 169 -6.01 12.25 -6.06
CA PHE A 169 -5.37 11.88 -7.33
C PHE A 169 -5.97 12.68 -8.48
N ASN A 170 -5.23 12.75 -9.59
CA ASN A 170 -5.67 13.47 -10.76
C ASN A 170 -6.66 12.63 -11.57
N LEU A 171 -7.75 13.27 -12.00
CA LEU A 171 -8.68 12.68 -12.94
C LEU A 171 -8.19 12.90 -14.37
N ASN A 172 -8.70 12.10 -15.30
CA ASN A 172 -8.37 12.20 -16.70
C ASN A 172 -9.04 13.43 -17.32
N LYS A 173 -8.29 14.21 -18.12
CA LYS A 173 -8.84 15.23 -19.01
C LYS A 173 -9.53 14.56 -20.19
N THR A 174 -10.76 14.07 -19.98
CA THR A 174 -11.51 13.33 -21.00
C THR A 174 -12.29 14.27 -21.89
N ALA A 175 -12.14 14.12 -23.20
CA ALA A 175 -12.88 14.94 -24.18
C ALA A 175 -14.40 14.82 -23.98
N GLY A 176 -15.09 15.97 -23.92
CA GLY A 176 -16.54 16.02 -23.74
C GLY A 176 -17.00 15.87 -22.28
N VAL A 177 -16.10 15.88 -21.31
CA VAL A 177 -16.42 15.97 -19.89
C VAL A 177 -16.24 17.41 -19.43
N ASP A 178 -17.33 17.98 -18.91
CA ASP A 178 -17.33 19.29 -18.25
C ASP A 178 -17.35 19.10 -16.73
N TYR A 179 -16.23 19.38 -16.08
CA TYR A 179 -16.09 19.29 -14.63
C TYR A 179 -16.77 20.42 -13.83
N LYS A 180 -17.50 21.31 -14.51
CA LYS A 180 -18.30 22.37 -13.89
C LYS A 180 -19.81 22.04 -13.87
N SER A 181 -20.20 20.87 -14.37
CA SER A 181 -21.61 20.50 -14.43
C SER A 181 -21.80 18.99 -14.28
N GLY A 182 -22.99 18.58 -13.83
CA GLY A 182 -23.31 17.18 -13.57
C GLY A 182 -22.88 16.69 -12.19
N LYS A 183 -22.37 15.46 -12.09
CA LYS A 183 -21.94 14.88 -10.84
C LYS A 183 -20.84 13.84 -11.02
N LEU A 184 -20.06 13.59 -9.96
CA LEU A 184 -19.14 12.47 -9.88
C LEU A 184 -19.74 11.37 -9.01
N LEU A 185 -19.79 10.16 -9.55
CA LEU A 185 -20.10 8.95 -8.81
C LEU A 185 -18.80 8.25 -8.45
N VAL A 186 -18.65 7.93 -7.19
CA VAL A 186 -17.44 7.33 -6.64
C VAL A 186 -17.79 5.95 -6.10
N ALA A 187 -17.03 4.94 -6.46
CA ALA A 187 -17.20 3.61 -5.91
C ALA A 187 -15.86 3.04 -5.47
N PHE A 188 -15.81 2.52 -4.24
CA PHE A 188 -14.71 1.76 -3.70
C PHE A 188 -15.12 0.30 -3.60
N SER A 189 -14.40 -0.58 -4.28
CA SER A 189 -14.72 -2.00 -4.38
C SER A 189 -13.52 -2.85 -4.00
N SER A 190 -13.77 -4.05 -3.45
CA SER A 190 -12.69 -4.99 -3.17
C SER A 190 -11.96 -5.37 -4.45
N SER A 191 -10.63 -5.48 -4.37
CA SER A 191 -9.83 -6.05 -5.46
C SER A 191 -10.08 -7.55 -5.51
N SER A 192 -10.90 -7.99 -6.46
CA SER A 192 -11.19 -9.40 -6.70
C SER A 192 -11.28 -9.63 -8.20
N ASP A 193 -10.51 -10.58 -8.70
CA ASP A 193 -10.51 -10.97 -10.11
C ASP A 193 -11.82 -11.66 -10.53
N VAL A 194 -12.57 -12.19 -9.56
CA VAL A 194 -13.78 -12.99 -9.84
C VAL A 194 -15.04 -12.16 -9.72
N LYS A 195 -15.23 -11.42 -8.64
CA LYS A 195 -16.39 -10.54 -8.43
C LYS A 195 -16.06 -9.48 -7.39
N PRO A 196 -15.77 -8.23 -7.80
CA PRO A 196 -15.57 -7.14 -6.86
C PRO A 196 -16.83 -6.90 -6.03
N ALA A 197 -16.68 -6.85 -4.71
CA ALA A 197 -17.76 -6.42 -3.82
C ALA A 197 -17.65 -4.92 -3.59
N LYS A 198 -18.76 -4.19 -3.72
CA LYS A 198 -18.79 -2.77 -3.37
C LYS A 198 -18.61 -2.62 -1.86
N LEU A 199 -17.61 -1.88 -1.45
CA LEU A 199 -17.26 -1.59 -0.05
C LEU A 199 -17.85 -0.27 0.41
N ALA A 200 -17.81 0.76 -0.45
CA ALA A 200 -18.38 2.07 -0.18
C ALA A 200 -18.67 2.80 -1.50
N ASP A 201 -19.54 3.78 -1.44
CA ASP A 201 -19.80 4.68 -2.56
C ASP A 201 -20.11 6.09 -2.06
N GLY A 202 -20.09 7.05 -2.98
CA GLY A 202 -20.38 8.45 -2.72
C GLY A 202 -20.69 9.21 -4.00
N GLU A 203 -21.26 10.39 -3.83
CA GLU A 203 -21.64 11.29 -4.92
C GLU A 203 -21.18 12.70 -4.61
N LEU A 204 -20.63 13.40 -5.60
CA LEU A 204 -20.31 14.82 -5.55
C LEU A 204 -21.01 15.54 -6.69
N VAL A 205 -21.95 16.42 -6.36
CA VAL A 205 -22.61 17.30 -7.35
C VAL A 205 -21.65 18.42 -7.73
N LEU A 206 -21.47 18.64 -9.02
CA LEU A 206 -20.61 19.70 -9.55
C LEU A 206 -21.44 20.98 -9.76
N GLN A 207 -20.85 22.12 -9.39
CA GLN A 207 -21.47 23.45 -9.46
C GLN A 207 -20.50 24.46 -10.08
#